data_1060506bd15b8de8429540f9798cd5f0
#
_entry.id   1060506bd15b8de8429540f9798cd5f0
#
_cell.length_a   1.000
_cell.length_b   1.000
_cell.length_c   1.000
_cell.angle_alpha   90.00
_cell.angle_beta   90.00
_cell.angle_gamma   90.00
#
_symmetry.space_group_name_H-M   'P 1'
#
loop_
_entity.id
_entity.type
_entity.pdbx_description
1 polymer ?
#
loop_
_entity_poly.entity_id
_entity_poly.type
_entity_poly.pdbx_seq_one_letter_code
_entity_poly.pdbx_strand_id
1 'polypeptide(L)'
;LHCDKAFLCGKSPKTGRPYDYFRNRVMFPIIDTSGNIVAFGGRVMDDSKPKYLNSSDTPAFKKSRNLFAMNFARKHCEEQLILCEGYMDVISLYGAGVRNVSASLGTALTEQQAAMLKRYTKNVILCYDSDGAGRAAALRGMDILRAAGCNVKVMHVTDGKDPDEFVKKNGAEAFYALTKTAKPFADYKIDLIRQETDLSTT
;
A
#
# COMPACT_ATOMS: atom_id res chain seq x y z
N LEU A 1 9.98 -27.13 -12.34
CA LEU A 1 9.16 -26.53 -13.41
C LEU A 1 8.99 -25.06 -13.15
N HIS A 2 8.86 -24.22 -14.20
CA HIS A 2 8.92 -22.75 -14.06
C HIS A 2 7.77 -22.16 -13.23
N CYS A 3 6.56 -22.75 -13.28
CA CYS A 3 5.38 -22.30 -12.53
C CYS A 3 5.56 -22.38 -11.00
N ASP A 4 6.30 -23.37 -10.51
CA ASP A 4 6.62 -23.52 -9.10
C ASP A 4 7.57 -22.40 -8.64
N LYS A 5 8.62 -22.11 -9.43
CA LYS A 5 9.56 -21.01 -9.15
C LYS A 5 8.90 -19.63 -9.23
N ALA A 6 7.82 -19.48 -9.99
CA ALA A 6 7.04 -18.25 -10.13
C ALA A 6 5.93 -18.12 -9.08
N PHE A 7 5.80 -19.05 -8.14
CA PHE A 7 4.73 -19.10 -7.15
C PHE A 7 3.32 -19.12 -7.80
N LEU A 8 3.14 -19.89 -8.85
CA LEU A 8 1.82 -20.09 -9.48
C LEU A 8 1.20 -21.42 -9.08
N CYS A 9 2.00 -22.45 -8.91
CA CYS A 9 1.55 -23.76 -8.46
C CYS A 9 2.52 -24.36 -7.44
N GLY A 10 2.06 -25.35 -6.71
CA GLY A 10 2.85 -26.14 -5.77
C GLY A 10 2.52 -27.61 -5.87
N LYS A 11 3.15 -28.42 -5.02
CA LYS A 11 2.85 -29.84 -4.86
C LYS A 11 2.28 -30.11 -3.49
N SER A 12 1.19 -30.85 -3.43
CA SER A 12 0.59 -31.28 -2.18
C SER A 12 1.58 -32.18 -1.40
N PRO A 13 1.91 -31.85 -0.15
CA PRO A 13 2.82 -32.67 0.65
C PRO A 13 2.23 -34.07 0.95
N LYS A 14 0.90 -34.21 0.91
CA LYS A 14 0.22 -35.49 1.18
C LYS A 14 0.14 -36.41 -0.04
N THR A 15 -0.06 -35.84 -1.24
CA THR A 15 -0.36 -36.66 -2.43
C THR A 15 0.66 -36.49 -3.55
N GLY A 16 1.59 -35.52 -3.44
CA GLY A 16 2.54 -35.17 -4.49
C GLY A 16 1.89 -34.51 -5.74
N ARG A 17 0.56 -34.39 -5.77
CA ARG A 17 -0.15 -33.81 -6.92
C ARG A 17 0.06 -32.32 -7.01
N PRO A 18 0.20 -31.76 -8.21
CA PRO A 18 0.27 -30.33 -8.39
C PRO A 18 -1.08 -29.67 -8.04
N TYR A 19 -1.02 -28.45 -7.54
CA TYR A 19 -2.19 -27.61 -7.30
C TYR A 19 -1.85 -26.13 -7.53
N ASP A 20 -2.82 -25.34 -7.96
CA ASP A 20 -2.67 -23.91 -8.16
C ASP A 20 -2.76 -23.17 -6.81
N TYR A 21 -1.85 -22.22 -6.56
CA TYR A 21 -1.92 -21.36 -5.39
C TYR A 21 -3.12 -20.42 -5.43
N PHE A 22 -3.40 -19.84 -6.59
CA PHE A 22 -4.48 -18.88 -6.77
C PHE A 22 -5.74 -19.58 -7.31
N ARG A 23 -6.67 -19.91 -6.43
CA ARG A 23 -7.92 -20.58 -6.78
C ARG A 23 -9.10 -19.70 -6.42
N ASN A 24 -10.05 -19.54 -7.33
CA ASN A 24 -11.27 -18.74 -7.17
C ASN A 24 -10.96 -17.31 -6.70
N ARG A 25 -10.05 -16.61 -7.39
CA ARG A 25 -9.58 -15.27 -7.04
C ARG A 25 -9.58 -14.34 -8.24
N VAL A 26 -9.95 -13.09 -8.01
CA VAL A 26 -9.61 -12.01 -8.92
C VAL A 26 -8.11 -11.76 -8.79
N MET A 27 -7.41 -11.74 -9.93
CA MET A 27 -5.95 -11.65 -9.98
C MET A 27 -5.49 -10.22 -10.29
N PHE A 28 -4.52 -9.75 -9.52
CA PHE A 28 -3.87 -8.45 -9.69
C PHE A 28 -2.40 -8.69 -10.06
N PRO A 29 -1.96 -8.36 -11.29
CA PRO A 29 -0.54 -8.45 -11.61
C PRO A 29 0.25 -7.40 -10.80
N ILE A 30 1.36 -7.82 -10.23
CA ILE A 30 2.35 -6.94 -9.62
C ILE A 30 3.40 -6.65 -10.68
N ILE A 31 3.48 -5.40 -11.08
CA ILE A 31 4.30 -4.93 -12.19
C ILE A 31 5.45 -4.10 -11.60
N ASP A 32 6.67 -4.43 -11.93
CA ASP A 32 7.85 -3.68 -11.51
C ASP A 32 7.93 -2.30 -12.19
N THR A 33 8.85 -1.45 -11.75
CA THR A 33 9.02 -0.12 -12.34
C THR A 33 9.52 -0.14 -13.79
N SER A 34 9.97 -1.27 -14.30
CA SER A 34 10.37 -1.45 -15.71
C SER A 34 9.20 -1.91 -16.61
N GLY A 35 8.07 -2.29 -16.00
CA GLY A 35 6.88 -2.74 -16.72
C GLY A 35 6.74 -4.26 -16.85
N ASN A 36 7.60 -5.04 -16.19
CA ASN A 36 7.53 -6.49 -16.20
C ASN A 36 6.54 -6.99 -15.13
N ILE A 37 5.71 -7.98 -15.45
CA ILE A 37 4.91 -8.70 -14.46
C ILE A 37 5.85 -9.63 -13.69
N VAL A 38 6.04 -9.36 -12.40
CA VAL A 38 7.00 -10.07 -11.54
C VAL A 38 6.32 -10.97 -10.51
N ALA A 39 5.03 -10.73 -10.22
CA ALA A 39 4.25 -11.49 -9.24
C ALA A 39 2.76 -11.25 -9.41
N PHE A 40 1.96 -11.87 -8.56
CA PHE A 40 0.51 -11.70 -8.52
C PHE A 40 0.01 -11.53 -7.10
N GLY A 41 -1.02 -10.71 -6.93
CA GLY A 41 -1.94 -10.72 -5.82
C GLY A 41 -3.27 -11.35 -6.22
N GLY A 42 -3.98 -11.98 -5.32
CA GLY A 42 -5.30 -12.54 -5.58
C GLY A 42 -6.27 -12.27 -4.45
N ARG A 43 -7.49 -11.78 -4.75
CA ARG A 43 -8.55 -11.55 -3.78
C ARG A 43 -9.72 -12.49 -4.04
N VAL A 44 -10.19 -13.20 -3.01
CA VAL A 44 -11.43 -14.00 -3.10
C VAL A 44 -12.64 -13.09 -3.28
N MET A 45 -13.66 -13.61 -3.96
CA MET A 45 -14.94 -12.93 -4.15
C MET A 45 -16.01 -13.39 -3.16
N ASP A 46 -15.67 -14.39 -2.36
CA ASP A 46 -16.50 -14.99 -1.31
C ASP A 46 -15.85 -14.76 0.07
N ASP A 47 -16.38 -15.40 1.12
CA ASP A 47 -15.86 -15.30 2.49
C ASP A 47 -14.71 -16.26 2.79
N SER A 48 -14.15 -16.92 1.77
CA SER A 48 -13.02 -17.84 1.97
C SER A 48 -11.76 -17.10 2.42
N LYS A 49 -10.92 -17.79 3.16
CA LYS A 49 -9.67 -17.21 3.70
C LYS A 49 -8.44 -17.88 3.08
N PRO A 50 -7.36 -17.13 2.93
CA PRO A 50 -7.17 -15.70 3.26
C PRO A 50 -7.87 -14.81 2.22
N LYS A 51 -8.44 -13.67 2.65
CA LYS A 51 -9.10 -12.69 1.77
C LYS A 51 -8.18 -12.25 0.63
N TYR A 52 -6.92 -11.94 0.95
CA TYR A 52 -5.86 -11.65 -0.01
C TYR A 52 -4.75 -12.69 0.08
N LEU A 53 -4.26 -13.10 -1.07
CA LEU A 53 -3.06 -13.94 -1.22
C LEU A 53 -2.10 -13.25 -2.17
N ASN A 54 -0.86 -13.05 -1.74
CA ASN A 54 0.20 -12.50 -2.57
C ASN A 54 1.24 -13.57 -2.86
N SER A 55 1.86 -13.52 -4.04
CA SER A 55 3.03 -14.32 -4.33
C SER A 55 4.05 -14.20 -3.20
N SER A 56 4.65 -15.30 -2.82
CA SER A 56 5.86 -15.29 -2.00
C SER A 56 7.05 -14.75 -2.79
N ASP A 57 8.13 -14.45 -2.11
CA ASP A 57 9.38 -14.07 -2.76
C ASP A 57 9.84 -15.14 -3.74
N THR A 58 10.26 -14.70 -4.91
CA THR A 58 10.79 -15.55 -5.99
C THR A 58 12.14 -14.98 -6.47
N PRO A 59 12.85 -15.67 -7.36
CA PRO A 59 14.04 -15.09 -8.01
C PRO A 59 13.77 -13.76 -8.74
N ALA A 60 12.55 -13.59 -9.29
CA ALA A 60 12.15 -12.37 -10.02
C ALA A 60 11.45 -11.34 -9.14
N PHE A 61 10.99 -11.70 -7.95
CA PHE A 61 10.15 -10.85 -7.12
C PHE A 61 10.57 -10.86 -5.65
N LYS A 62 10.70 -9.67 -5.07
CA LYS A 62 10.88 -9.45 -3.64
C LYS A 62 9.85 -8.45 -3.14
N LYS A 63 8.98 -8.84 -2.21
CA LYS A 63 7.97 -7.93 -1.62
C LYS A 63 8.61 -6.67 -1.06
N SER A 64 9.77 -6.83 -0.40
CA SER A 64 10.52 -5.73 0.21
C SER A 64 11.05 -4.70 -0.78
N ARG A 65 11.01 -4.95 -2.09
CA ARG A 65 11.57 -4.08 -3.14
C ARG A 65 10.52 -3.59 -4.13
N ASN A 66 9.28 -4.01 -3.98
CA ASN A 66 8.20 -3.67 -4.91
C ASN A 66 7.05 -2.99 -4.19
N LEU A 67 6.33 -2.15 -4.90
CA LEU A 67 5.08 -1.52 -4.49
C LEU A 67 4.04 -1.74 -5.59
N PHE A 68 2.78 -1.90 -5.20
CA PHE A 68 1.69 -2.07 -6.16
C PHE A 68 1.44 -0.77 -6.94
N ALA A 69 1.27 -0.88 -8.25
CA ALA A 69 1.02 0.23 -9.17
C ALA A 69 2.11 1.30 -9.25
N MET A 70 3.31 1.08 -8.68
CA MET A 70 4.40 2.05 -8.77
C MET A 70 4.87 2.30 -10.21
N ASN A 71 4.74 1.31 -11.10
CA ASN A 71 4.99 1.44 -12.54
C ASN A 71 4.12 2.52 -13.21
N PHE A 72 2.92 2.77 -12.70
CA PHE A 72 2.03 3.84 -13.17
C PHE A 72 2.30 5.14 -12.41
N ALA A 73 2.32 5.07 -11.07
CA ALA A 73 2.46 6.23 -10.21
C ALA A 73 3.72 7.04 -10.48
N ARG A 74 4.84 6.39 -10.83
CA ARG A 74 6.14 7.04 -11.08
C ARG A 74 6.12 8.13 -12.16
N LYS A 75 5.13 8.12 -13.04
CA LYS A 75 4.96 9.12 -14.10
C LYS A 75 4.20 10.37 -13.63
N HIS A 76 3.64 10.34 -12.42
CA HIS A 76 2.73 11.35 -11.90
C HIS A 76 3.05 11.80 -10.47
N CYS A 77 4.16 11.32 -9.88
CA CYS A 77 4.49 11.54 -8.47
C CYS A 77 5.64 12.51 -8.24
N GLU A 78 6.05 13.30 -9.24
CA GLU A 78 7.16 14.25 -9.12
C GLU A 78 6.95 15.22 -7.95
N GLU A 79 5.75 15.78 -7.82
CA GLU A 79 5.42 16.67 -6.70
C GLU A 79 5.20 15.91 -5.40
N GLN A 80 4.45 14.81 -5.44
CA GLN A 80 4.16 13.97 -4.28
C GLN A 80 3.59 12.61 -4.68
N LEU A 81 3.82 11.60 -3.84
CA LEU A 81 3.21 10.27 -3.93
C LEU A 81 2.27 10.05 -2.75
N ILE A 82 1.14 9.40 -3.01
CA ILE A 82 0.22 8.92 -1.99
C ILE A 82 0.44 7.42 -1.84
N LEU A 83 0.78 6.98 -0.62
CA LEU A 83 1.02 5.57 -0.30
C LEU A 83 -0.12 5.05 0.56
N CYS A 84 -0.90 4.11 0.01
CA CYS A 84 -2.00 3.41 0.65
C CYS A 84 -1.58 2.04 1.18
N GLU A 85 -2.46 1.37 1.92
CA GLU A 85 -2.23 0.01 2.42
C GLU A 85 -2.61 -1.05 1.39
N GLY A 86 -3.72 -0.87 0.69
CA GLY A 86 -4.38 -1.90 -0.08
C GLY A 86 -4.43 -1.67 -1.58
N TYR A 87 -4.60 -2.78 -2.33
CA TYR A 87 -4.78 -2.73 -3.78
C TYR A 87 -6.06 -2.03 -4.19
N MET A 88 -7.14 -2.25 -3.43
CA MET A 88 -8.45 -1.69 -3.77
C MET A 88 -8.45 -0.18 -3.66
N ASP A 89 -7.76 0.38 -2.66
CA ASP A 89 -7.59 1.82 -2.53
C ASP A 89 -6.94 2.42 -3.77
N VAL A 90 -5.83 1.81 -4.19
CA VAL A 90 -5.10 2.26 -5.39
C VAL A 90 -5.95 2.13 -6.65
N ILE A 91 -6.65 1.00 -6.82
CA ILE A 91 -7.48 0.76 -8.02
C ILE A 91 -8.60 1.78 -8.10
N SER A 92 -9.31 2.04 -7.00
CA SER A 92 -10.41 2.99 -6.96
C SER A 92 -9.94 4.43 -7.13
N LEU A 93 -8.88 4.82 -6.44
CA LEU A 93 -8.26 6.13 -6.58
C LEU A 93 -7.77 6.37 -8.01
N TYR A 94 -7.07 5.39 -8.58
CA TYR A 94 -6.57 5.49 -9.95
C TYR A 94 -7.71 5.54 -10.98
N GLY A 95 -8.76 4.73 -10.77
CA GLY A 95 -9.97 4.74 -11.59
C GLY A 95 -10.70 6.09 -11.56
N ALA A 96 -10.70 6.75 -10.41
CA ALA A 96 -11.28 8.10 -10.24
C ALA A 96 -10.39 9.23 -10.80
N GLY A 97 -9.14 8.95 -11.18
CA GLY A 97 -8.23 9.96 -11.75
C GLY A 97 -7.05 10.35 -10.86
N VAL A 98 -6.93 9.82 -9.65
CA VAL A 98 -5.76 10.05 -8.78
C VAL A 98 -4.62 9.17 -9.25
N ARG A 99 -3.66 9.74 -9.98
CA ARG A 99 -2.63 8.98 -10.71
C ARG A 99 -1.33 8.74 -9.93
N ASN A 100 -1.05 9.53 -8.91
CA ASN A 100 0.15 9.49 -8.07
C ASN A 100 -0.01 8.62 -6.84
N VAL A 101 -0.67 7.47 -6.98
CA VAL A 101 -1.02 6.55 -5.87
C VAL A 101 -0.36 5.19 -6.05
N SER A 102 0.12 4.63 -4.94
CA SER A 102 0.75 3.31 -4.86
C SER A 102 0.38 2.64 -3.54
N ALA A 103 0.59 1.34 -3.40
CA ALA A 103 0.36 0.64 -2.14
C ALA A 103 1.47 -0.34 -1.77
N SER A 104 1.55 -0.67 -0.49
CA SER A 104 2.34 -1.78 -0.01
C SER A 104 1.75 -3.12 -0.47
N LEU A 105 2.48 -4.21 -0.27
CA LEU A 105 2.08 -5.54 -0.74
C LEU A 105 1.59 -6.43 0.43
N GLY A 106 0.79 -5.84 1.32
CA GLY A 106 0.30 -6.53 2.52
C GLY A 106 1.41 -6.79 3.55
N THR A 107 2.43 -5.93 3.56
CA THR A 107 3.54 -5.95 4.51
C THR A 107 3.86 -4.53 4.95
N ALA A 108 4.50 -4.37 6.11
CA ALA A 108 5.02 -3.08 6.52
C ALA A 108 5.98 -2.51 5.46
N LEU A 109 6.02 -1.19 5.35
CA LEU A 109 6.96 -0.49 4.48
C LEU A 109 8.41 -0.84 4.87
N THR A 110 9.28 -0.99 3.88
CA THR A 110 10.69 -1.34 4.07
C THR A 110 11.61 -0.20 3.66
N GLU A 111 12.85 -0.21 4.18
CA GLU A 111 13.90 0.73 3.78
C GLU A 111 14.17 0.68 2.27
N GLN A 112 14.10 -0.51 1.66
CA GLN A 112 14.33 -0.69 0.23
C GLN A 112 13.21 -0.05 -0.61
N GLN A 113 11.96 -0.15 -0.16
CA GLN A 113 10.82 0.55 -0.77
C GLN A 113 10.95 2.07 -0.60
N ALA A 114 11.32 2.53 0.58
CA ALA A 114 11.55 3.97 0.82
C ALA A 114 12.69 4.53 -0.05
N ALA A 115 13.80 3.81 -0.17
CA ALA A 115 14.90 4.17 -1.06
C ALA A 115 14.50 4.18 -2.54
N MET A 116 13.58 3.29 -2.94
CA MET A 116 12.99 3.30 -4.27
C MET A 116 12.11 4.54 -4.48
N LEU A 117 11.22 4.85 -3.54
CA LEU A 117 10.31 6.01 -3.62
C LEU A 117 11.08 7.31 -3.75
N LYS A 118 12.15 7.49 -2.97
CA LYS A 118 13.01 8.69 -2.99
C LYS A 118 13.58 9.01 -4.38
N ARG A 119 13.75 8.01 -5.26
CA ARG A 119 14.23 8.24 -6.64
C ARG A 119 13.21 8.94 -7.52
N TYR A 120 11.93 8.89 -7.15
CA TYR A 120 10.84 9.46 -7.94
C TYR A 120 10.25 10.72 -7.31
N THR A 121 10.22 10.80 -5.98
CA THR A 121 9.74 11.97 -5.24
C THR A 121 10.40 12.07 -3.88
N LYS A 122 10.47 13.31 -3.36
CA LYS A 122 10.85 13.56 -1.95
C LYS A 122 9.64 13.66 -1.03
N ASN A 123 8.43 13.83 -1.56
CA ASN A 123 7.24 14.09 -0.78
C ASN A 123 6.30 12.87 -0.81
N VAL A 124 6.05 12.27 0.33
CA VAL A 124 5.18 11.11 0.47
C VAL A 124 4.06 11.41 1.46
N ILE A 125 2.82 11.17 1.05
CA ILE A 125 1.65 11.19 1.94
C ILE A 125 1.29 9.75 2.25
N LEU A 126 1.34 9.36 3.52
CA LEU A 126 0.80 8.10 4.00
C LEU A 126 -0.71 8.24 4.19
N CYS A 127 -1.49 7.42 3.48
CA CYS A 127 -2.94 7.34 3.57
C CYS A 127 -3.30 5.92 4.00
N TYR A 128 -3.13 5.65 5.30
CA TYR A 128 -3.37 4.36 5.92
C TYR A 128 -4.68 4.38 6.70
N ASP A 129 -5.20 3.19 6.99
CA ASP A 129 -6.43 3.04 7.75
C ASP A 129 -6.32 3.73 9.12
N SER A 130 -7.42 4.29 9.60
CA SER A 130 -7.46 5.03 10.86
C SER A 130 -7.55 4.13 12.10
N ASP A 131 -7.57 2.82 11.94
CA ASP A 131 -7.56 1.86 13.05
C ASP A 131 -6.19 1.80 13.77
N GLY A 132 -6.13 1.05 14.88
CA GLY A 132 -4.90 0.94 15.68
C GLY A 132 -3.73 0.33 14.92
N ALA A 133 -3.99 -0.63 14.03
CA ALA A 133 -2.97 -1.29 13.21
C ALA A 133 -2.42 -0.34 12.14
N GLY A 134 -3.31 0.38 11.44
CA GLY A 134 -2.95 1.37 10.43
C GLY A 134 -2.17 2.54 11.03
N ARG A 135 -2.57 3.06 12.22
CA ARG A 135 -1.81 4.09 12.95
C ARG A 135 -0.39 3.64 13.29
N ALA A 136 -0.24 2.43 13.82
CA ALA A 136 1.09 1.87 14.12
C ALA A 136 1.93 1.64 12.86
N ALA A 137 1.31 1.23 11.75
CA ALA A 137 1.97 1.09 10.45
C ALA A 137 2.39 2.44 9.90
N ALA A 138 1.54 3.48 10.01
CA ALA A 138 1.85 4.84 9.60
C ALA A 138 3.08 5.39 10.35
N LEU A 139 3.13 5.27 11.69
CA LEU A 139 4.27 5.71 12.48
C LEU A 139 5.58 5.05 12.03
N ARG A 140 5.59 3.72 11.89
CA ARG A 140 6.78 3.00 11.40
C ARG A 140 7.16 3.41 9.99
N GLY A 141 6.18 3.56 9.10
CA GLY A 141 6.39 4.01 7.73
C GLY A 141 6.99 5.41 7.65
N MET A 142 6.52 6.31 8.51
CA MET A 142 7.06 7.67 8.61
C MET A 142 8.54 7.67 9.01
N ASP A 143 8.92 6.90 10.03
CA ASP A 143 10.32 6.83 10.49
C ASP A 143 11.24 6.29 9.37
N ILE A 144 10.81 5.23 8.66
CA ILE A 144 11.56 4.65 7.54
C ILE A 144 11.73 5.64 6.38
N LEU A 145 10.64 6.31 5.98
CA LEU A 145 10.68 7.28 4.88
C LEU A 145 11.56 8.50 5.23
N ARG A 146 11.45 8.98 6.46
CA ARG A 146 12.31 10.09 6.93
C ARG A 146 13.78 9.71 6.98
N ALA A 147 14.09 8.51 7.49
CA ALA A 147 15.47 7.99 7.47
C ALA A 147 16.03 7.89 6.03
N ALA A 148 15.17 7.58 5.05
CA ALA A 148 15.53 7.61 3.64
C ALA A 148 15.65 9.05 3.07
N GLY A 149 15.28 10.09 3.83
CA GLY A 149 15.35 11.51 3.44
C GLY A 149 14.15 11.98 2.62
N CYS A 150 12.96 11.41 2.87
CA CYS A 150 11.70 11.90 2.33
C CYS A 150 11.01 12.87 3.31
N ASN A 151 10.30 13.84 2.77
CA ASN A 151 9.31 14.63 3.49
C ASN A 151 8.02 13.83 3.60
N VAL A 152 7.57 13.56 4.82
CA VAL A 152 6.41 12.68 5.04
C VAL A 152 5.31 13.44 5.72
N LYS A 153 4.11 13.27 5.19
CA LYS A 153 2.85 13.69 5.80
C LYS A 153 1.95 12.48 5.98
N VAL A 154 1.01 12.58 6.91
CA VAL A 154 -0.04 11.57 7.11
C VAL A 154 -1.39 12.21 6.90
N MET A 155 -2.27 11.51 6.22
CA MET A 155 -3.67 11.84 6.13
C MET A 155 -4.53 10.61 6.44
N HIS A 156 -5.70 10.86 6.97
CA HIS A 156 -6.75 9.86 7.15
C HIS A 156 -8.00 10.33 6.41
N VAL A 157 -8.72 9.39 5.82
CA VAL A 157 -10.05 9.69 5.28
C VAL A 157 -11.02 9.93 6.44
N THR A 158 -11.86 10.94 6.30
CA THR A 158 -12.81 11.36 7.35
C THR A 158 -14.23 10.93 7.07
N ASP A 159 -14.54 10.57 5.82
CA ASP A 159 -15.86 10.14 5.37
C ASP A 159 -15.73 8.84 4.57
N GLY A 160 -15.69 7.72 5.29
CA GLY A 160 -15.46 6.37 4.80
C GLY A 160 -14.48 5.62 5.69
N LYS A 161 -14.38 4.32 5.51
CA LYS A 161 -13.48 3.45 6.27
C LYS A 161 -12.05 3.50 5.70
N ASP A 162 -11.95 3.67 4.39
CA ASP A 162 -10.73 3.59 3.63
C ASP A 162 -10.80 4.53 2.40
N PRO A 163 -9.69 4.75 1.69
CA PRO A 163 -9.65 5.56 0.48
C PRO A 163 -10.59 5.07 -0.65
N ASP A 164 -10.85 3.76 -0.73
CA ASP A 164 -11.76 3.17 -1.71
C ASP A 164 -13.20 3.68 -1.50
N GLU A 165 -13.69 3.60 -0.27
CA GLU A 165 -15.04 4.08 0.10
C GLU A 165 -15.14 5.60 -0.08
N PHE A 166 -14.13 6.35 0.39
CA PHE A 166 -14.10 7.80 0.29
C PHE A 166 -14.21 8.28 -1.17
N VAL A 167 -13.38 7.75 -2.06
CA VAL A 167 -13.33 8.26 -3.45
C VAL A 167 -14.57 7.88 -4.24
N LYS A 168 -15.17 6.73 -3.95
CA LYS A 168 -16.46 6.32 -4.56
C LYS A 168 -17.59 7.26 -4.18
N LYS A 169 -17.59 7.78 -2.97
CA LYS A 169 -18.62 8.67 -2.42
C LYS A 169 -18.39 10.13 -2.83
N ASN A 170 -17.16 10.61 -2.73
CA ASN A 170 -16.83 12.03 -2.79
C ASN A 170 -16.07 12.45 -4.05
N GLY A 171 -15.56 11.49 -4.82
CA GLY A 171 -14.80 11.74 -6.05
C GLY A 171 -13.34 12.17 -5.83
N ALA A 172 -12.61 12.31 -6.94
CA ALA A 172 -11.18 12.61 -6.93
C ALA A 172 -10.85 14.02 -6.45
N GLU A 173 -11.68 15.03 -6.78
CA GLU A 173 -11.45 16.41 -6.37
C GLU A 173 -11.48 16.56 -4.84
N ALA A 174 -12.46 15.93 -4.18
CA ALA A 174 -12.56 15.90 -2.74
C ALA A 174 -11.36 15.18 -2.11
N PHE A 175 -10.89 14.10 -2.75
CA PHE A 175 -9.70 13.39 -2.29
C PHE A 175 -8.44 14.25 -2.40
N TYR A 176 -8.25 14.97 -3.50
CA TYR A 176 -7.13 15.92 -3.64
C TYR A 176 -7.24 17.09 -2.64
N ALA A 177 -8.44 17.58 -2.35
CA ALA A 177 -8.62 18.58 -1.31
C ALA A 177 -8.20 18.03 0.07
N LEU A 178 -8.51 16.76 0.36
CA LEU A 178 -8.12 16.09 1.58
C LEU A 178 -6.59 15.96 1.70
N THR A 179 -5.85 15.74 0.59
CA THR A 179 -4.38 15.68 0.64
C THR A 179 -3.73 16.96 1.17
N LYS A 180 -4.39 18.12 0.99
CA LYS A 180 -3.92 19.41 1.50
C LYS A 180 -3.99 19.52 3.01
N THR A 181 -4.82 18.71 3.67
CA THR A 181 -4.95 18.65 5.14
C THR A 181 -3.97 17.67 5.77
N ALA A 182 -3.16 16.97 4.98
CA ALA A 182 -2.19 16.00 5.46
C ALA A 182 -1.19 16.65 6.43
N LYS A 183 -1.06 16.06 7.63
CA LYS A 183 -0.26 16.59 8.73
C LYS A 183 1.20 16.16 8.60
N PRO A 184 2.16 17.08 8.81
CA PRO A 184 3.57 16.73 8.97
C PRO A 184 3.78 15.77 10.15
N PHE A 185 4.92 15.07 10.14
CA PHE A 185 5.28 14.09 11.16
C PHE A 185 5.16 14.62 12.60
N ALA A 186 5.70 15.80 12.87
CA ALA A 186 5.69 16.37 14.23
C ALA A 186 4.26 16.62 14.72
N ASP A 187 3.44 17.25 13.87
CA ASP A 187 2.05 17.57 14.20
C ASP A 187 1.22 16.30 14.41
N TYR A 188 1.44 15.28 13.55
CA TYR A 188 0.76 13.99 13.69
C TYR A 188 1.12 13.30 15.01
N LYS A 189 2.41 13.27 15.39
CA LYS A 189 2.83 12.70 16.68
C LYS A 189 2.28 13.46 17.88
N ILE A 190 2.26 14.78 17.81
CA ILE A 190 1.67 15.61 18.89
C ILE A 190 0.18 15.29 19.06
N ASP A 191 -0.56 15.17 17.96
CA ASP A 191 -1.99 14.84 18.04
C ASP A 191 -2.24 13.45 18.63
N LEU A 192 -1.40 12.47 18.31
CA LEU A 192 -1.51 11.14 18.91
C LEU A 192 -1.24 11.18 20.42
N ILE A 193 -0.20 11.87 20.85
CA ILE A 193 0.13 12.02 22.29
C ILE A 193 -1.04 12.71 23.02
N ARG A 194 -1.61 13.76 22.44
CA ARG A 194 -2.77 14.45 23.02
C ARG A 194 -4.01 13.56 23.14
N GLN A 195 -4.21 12.63 22.21
CA GLN A 195 -5.33 11.67 22.26
C GLN A 195 -5.11 10.55 23.30
N GLU A 196 -3.85 10.16 23.54
CA GLU A 196 -3.50 9.09 24.48
C GLU A 196 -3.31 9.61 25.92
N THR A 197 -3.02 10.89 26.09
CA THR A 197 -2.77 11.51 27.38
C THR A 197 -3.93 12.44 27.72
N ASP A 198 -4.66 12.13 28.78
CA ASP A 198 -5.63 13.05 29.33
C ASP A 198 -4.89 14.21 30.01
N LEU A 199 -4.67 15.29 29.24
CA LEU A 199 -3.97 16.50 29.71
C LEU A 199 -4.83 17.36 30.68
N SER A 200 -5.99 16.84 31.09
CA SER A 200 -6.90 17.53 32.05
C SER A 200 -6.50 17.34 33.50
N THR A 201 -5.47 16.54 33.81
CA THR A 201 -4.96 16.31 35.17
C THR A 201 -3.60 16.99 35.39
N THR A 202 -3.60 18.29 35.49
CA THR A 202 -2.57 19.11 36.17
C THR A 202 -3.23 20.21 36.97
#